data_19cf3eb8f905b85a4e05d8ae10bd240e
#
_entry.id   19cf3eb8f905b85a4e05d8ae10bd240e
#
_cell.length_a   1.000
_cell.length_b   1.000
_cell.length_c   1.000
_cell.angle_alpha   90.00
_cell.angle_beta   90.00
_cell.angle_gamma   90.00
#
_symmetry.space_group_name_H-M   'P 1'
#
loop_
_entity.id
_entity.type
_entity.pdbx_description
1 polymer ?
#
loop_
_entity_poly.entity_id
_entity_poly.type
_entity_poly.pdbx_seq_one_letter_code
_entity_poly.pdbx_strand_id
1 'polypeptide(L)'
;FAGMKGKKTALIILDGWGHGDKTKSDAIYHANTPFIDSLYQKHPNCELKTFGEYVGLPKGQMGNSEVGHLNIGAGRIVCQDLAKINIACEDNTIAEMENLKSSFAYARQNNKPLHLIGLVSDGGIHSHQNHLYKLCELAQKQAIENVFVHAFTDGRDCDPKSGRGFI
;
A
#
# COMPACT_ATOMS: atom_id res chain seq x y z
N PHE A 1 18.43 17.82 -14.20
CA PHE A 1 19.63 18.42 -13.55
C PHE A 1 20.74 18.81 -14.56
N ALA A 2 20.43 18.87 -15.84
CA ALA A 2 21.37 19.35 -16.87
C ALA A 2 21.50 20.88 -16.72
N GLY A 3 22.66 21.37 -16.31
CA GLY A 3 22.97 22.80 -16.16
C GLY A 3 23.57 23.23 -14.81
N MET A 4 23.67 22.32 -13.85
CA MET A 4 24.17 22.62 -12.50
C MET A 4 25.66 22.28 -12.27
N LYS A 5 26.47 22.25 -13.34
CA LYS A 5 27.94 22.05 -13.20
C LYS A 5 28.54 23.13 -12.28
N GLY A 6 29.02 22.69 -11.12
CA GLY A 6 29.69 23.56 -10.13
C GLY A 6 28.81 24.09 -9.00
N LYS A 7 27.49 23.88 -9.01
CA LYS A 7 26.60 24.27 -7.88
C LYS A 7 26.44 23.11 -6.91
N LYS A 8 26.63 23.38 -5.64
CA LYS A 8 26.37 22.43 -4.56
C LYS A 8 24.90 22.51 -4.17
N THR A 9 24.23 21.38 -4.02
CA THR A 9 22.83 21.29 -3.59
C THR A 9 22.77 20.45 -2.31
N ALA A 10 21.98 20.88 -1.34
CA ALA A 10 21.66 20.10 -0.14
C ALA A 10 20.18 19.84 -0.10
N LEU A 11 19.79 18.59 0.14
CA LEU A 11 18.42 18.21 0.47
C LEU A 11 18.38 17.95 1.99
N ILE A 12 17.54 18.70 2.70
CA ILE A 12 17.33 18.53 4.14
C ILE A 12 15.91 18.01 4.33
N ILE A 13 15.78 16.84 4.95
CA ILE A 13 14.50 16.19 5.23
C ILE A 13 14.24 16.32 6.74
N LEU A 14 13.16 17.02 7.08
CA LEU A 14 12.64 17.08 8.45
C LEU A 14 11.51 16.04 8.55
N ASP A 15 11.88 14.80 8.83
CA ASP A 15 10.95 13.68 8.89
C ASP A 15 9.93 13.88 10.00
N GLY A 16 8.64 13.68 9.67
CA GLY A 16 7.53 13.97 10.57
C GLY A 16 7.15 15.44 10.68
N TRP A 17 7.86 16.37 10.04
CA TRP A 17 7.48 17.77 10.01
C TRP A 17 6.34 17.99 9.02
N GLY A 18 5.20 18.51 9.51
CA GLY A 18 4.03 18.75 8.68
C GLY A 18 3.13 19.85 9.25
N HIS A 19 2.09 20.19 8.49
CA HIS A 19 1.05 21.09 8.94
C HIS A 19 -0.02 20.30 9.70
N GLY A 20 -0.15 20.55 10.98
CA GLY A 20 -1.15 19.95 11.85
C GLY A 20 -2.44 20.78 11.93
N ASP A 21 -3.29 20.42 12.87
CA ASP A 21 -4.60 21.02 13.09
C ASP A 21 -4.60 22.22 14.05
N LYS A 22 -3.39 22.62 14.51
CA LYS A 22 -3.17 23.71 15.47
C LYS A 22 -3.85 23.52 16.83
N THR A 23 -4.19 22.26 17.16
CA THR A 23 -4.74 21.91 18.46
C THR A 23 -3.64 21.82 19.52
N LYS A 24 -4.01 21.54 20.77
CA LYS A 24 -3.08 21.38 21.89
C LYS A 24 -2.01 20.31 21.66
N SER A 25 -2.30 19.32 20.81
CA SER A 25 -1.39 18.22 20.48
C SER A 25 -0.42 18.53 19.33
N ASP A 26 -0.59 19.66 18.64
CA ASP A 26 0.29 20.08 17.54
C ASP A 26 1.57 20.71 18.09
N ALA A 27 2.56 19.88 18.35
CA ALA A 27 3.83 20.31 18.93
C ALA A 27 4.60 21.29 18.03
N ILE A 28 4.50 21.14 16.71
CA ILE A 28 5.17 22.04 15.75
C ILE A 28 4.56 23.44 15.82
N TYR A 29 3.23 23.52 15.86
CA TYR A 29 2.51 24.79 15.96
C TYR A 29 2.85 25.56 17.24
N HIS A 30 3.06 24.86 18.36
CA HIS A 30 3.41 25.47 19.65
C HIS A 30 4.91 25.72 19.84
N ALA A 31 5.76 25.17 18.96
CA ALA A 31 7.19 25.39 19.04
C ALA A 31 7.60 26.78 18.55
N ASN A 32 8.69 27.31 19.11
CA ASN A 32 9.27 28.55 18.64
C ASN A 32 10.23 28.27 17.47
N THR A 33 9.75 28.42 16.24
CA THR A 33 10.48 28.07 15.01
C THR A 33 10.64 29.23 14.03
N PRO A 34 11.16 30.39 14.47
CA PRO A 34 11.14 31.63 13.69
C PRO A 34 11.88 31.55 12.37
N PHE A 35 12.93 30.72 12.30
CA PHE A 35 13.67 30.53 11.06
C PHE A 35 12.82 29.75 10.04
N ILE A 36 12.26 28.61 10.41
CA ILE A 36 11.41 27.80 9.52
C ILE A 36 10.17 28.58 9.09
N ASP A 37 9.53 29.30 10.03
CA ASP A 37 8.37 30.15 9.74
C ASP A 37 8.71 31.21 8.69
N SER A 38 9.91 31.79 8.78
CA SER A 38 10.37 32.78 7.81
C SER A 38 10.60 32.19 6.41
N LEU A 39 10.91 30.90 6.28
CA LEU A 39 11.09 30.24 4.99
C LEU A 39 9.78 30.15 4.21
N TYR A 40 8.67 29.85 4.89
CA TYR A 40 7.35 29.82 4.26
C TYR A 40 6.93 31.17 3.66
N GLN A 41 7.42 32.26 4.24
CA GLN A 41 7.11 33.61 3.77
C GLN A 41 8.04 34.12 2.67
N LYS A 42 9.31 33.72 2.71
CA LYS A 42 10.38 34.32 1.88
C LYS A 42 10.78 33.47 0.69
N HIS A 43 10.42 32.19 0.68
CA HIS A 43 10.84 31.25 -0.35
C HIS A 43 9.66 30.51 -0.98
N PRO A 44 9.76 30.08 -2.25
CA PRO A 44 8.77 29.23 -2.87
C PRO A 44 8.58 27.94 -2.05
N ASN A 45 7.34 27.56 -1.80
CA ASN A 45 6.99 26.37 -1.04
C ASN A 45 5.76 25.68 -1.65
N CYS A 46 5.59 24.41 -1.36
CA CYS A 46 4.42 23.64 -1.71
C CYS A 46 4.18 22.53 -0.69
N GLU A 47 2.97 22.02 -0.66
CA GLU A 47 2.59 20.89 0.19
C GLU A 47 2.66 19.59 -0.59
N LEU A 48 3.14 18.53 0.06
CA LEU A 48 3.14 17.17 -0.45
C LEU A 48 2.15 16.33 0.36
N LYS A 49 1.37 15.52 -0.33
CA LYS A 49 0.56 14.49 0.34
C LYS A 49 1.43 13.28 0.63
N THR A 50 1.35 12.78 1.87
CA THR A 50 2.24 11.75 2.40
C THR A 50 1.51 10.45 2.76
N PHE A 51 0.33 10.20 2.20
CA PHE A 51 -0.53 9.07 2.52
C PHE A 51 -1.17 8.47 1.28
N GLY A 52 -1.64 7.25 1.39
CA GLY A 52 -2.43 6.55 0.38
C GLY A 52 -1.76 6.48 -0.99
N GLU A 53 -2.55 6.64 -2.02
CA GLU A 53 -2.14 6.52 -3.43
C GLU A 53 -1.04 7.52 -3.83
N TYR A 54 -0.96 8.65 -3.14
CA TYR A 54 0.06 9.68 -3.40
C TYR A 54 1.48 9.22 -3.09
N VAL A 55 1.62 8.17 -2.29
CA VAL A 55 2.92 7.57 -1.93
C VAL A 55 3.00 6.07 -2.26
N GLY A 56 2.06 5.56 -3.07
CA GLY A 56 2.05 4.18 -3.53
C GLY A 56 1.48 3.18 -2.52
N LEU A 57 0.72 3.65 -1.54
CA LEU A 57 -0.03 2.84 -0.59
C LEU A 57 -1.51 2.69 -1.03
N PRO A 58 -2.25 1.72 -0.48
CA PRO A 58 -3.69 1.65 -0.66
C PRO A 58 -4.39 2.97 -0.27
N LYS A 59 -5.54 3.22 -0.89
CA LYS A 59 -6.35 4.42 -0.64
C LYS A 59 -6.66 4.60 0.84
N GLY A 60 -6.41 5.80 1.36
CA GLY A 60 -6.69 6.16 2.75
C GLY A 60 -5.71 5.63 3.79
N GLN A 61 -4.75 4.79 3.42
CA GLN A 61 -3.74 4.30 4.34
C GLN A 61 -2.76 5.40 4.74
N MET A 62 -2.49 5.51 6.04
CA MET A 62 -1.50 6.45 6.57
C MET A 62 -0.11 6.14 6.02
N GLY A 63 0.61 7.18 5.61
CA GLY A 63 1.99 7.05 5.16
C GLY A 63 2.98 6.77 6.30
N ASN A 64 4.20 6.48 5.90
CA ASN A 64 5.32 6.27 6.82
C ASN A 64 6.63 6.76 6.18
N SER A 65 7.67 6.84 7.01
CA SER A 65 8.99 7.31 6.59
C SER A 65 9.60 6.47 5.47
N GLU A 66 9.43 5.15 5.51
CA GLU A 66 10.00 4.23 4.53
C GLU A 66 9.50 4.54 3.11
N VAL A 67 8.19 4.56 2.91
CA VAL A 67 7.61 4.86 1.58
C VAL A 67 7.89 6.28 1.14
N GLY A 68 7.92 7.25 2.06
CA GLY A 68 8.27 8.65 1.75
C GLY A 68 9.69 8.78 1.22
N HIS A 69 10.66 8.22 1.90
CA HIS A 69 12.06 8.22 1.47
C HIS A 69 12.28 7.43 0.17
N LEU A 70 11.58 6.30 0.01
CA LEU A 70 11.63 5.53 -1.23
C LEU A 70 11.17 6.35 -2.43
N ASN A 71 10.07 7.09 -2.30
CA ASN A 71 9.55 7.95 -3.37
C ASN A 71 10.48 9.13 -3.68
N ILE A 72 11.07 9.75 -2.66
CA ILE A 72 12.07 10.80 -2.84
C ILE A 72 13.28 10.26 -3.59
N GLY A 73 13.81 9.10 -3.18
CA GLY A 73 14.98 8.49 -3.83
C GLY A 73 14.70 8.03 -5.26
N ALA A 74 13.51 7.51 -5.53
CA ALA A 74 13.10 7.08 -6.86
C ALA A 74 12.70 8.23 -7.80
N GLY A 75 12.40 9.41 -7.26
CA GLY A 75 11.88 10.55 -8.03
C GLY A 75 10.51 10.29 -8.67
N ARG A 76 9.76 9.33 -8.17
CA ARG A 76 8.42 8.95 -8.62
C ARG A 76 7.67 8.19 -7.54
N ILE A 77 6.36 8.06 -7.69
CA ILE A 77 5.56 7.19 -6.82
C ILE A 77 5.95 5.73 -7.08
N VAL A 78 6.29 5.00 -6.01
CA VAL A 78 6.60 3.57 -6.03
C VAL A 78 5.47 2.83 -5.34
N CYS A 79 4.61 2.19 -6.13
CA CYS A 79 3.52 1.39 -5.59
C CYS A 79 4.04 0.22 -4.76
N GLN A 80 3.53 0.08 -3.55
CA GLN A 80 3.80 -1.05 -2.68
C GLN A 80 3.05 -2.30 -3.17
N ASP A 81 3.49 -3.47 -2.76
CA ASP A 81 2.96 -4.73 -3.32
C ASP A 81 1.47 -4.90 -3.07
N LEU A 82 0.97 -4.56 -1.88
CA LEU A 82 -0.47 -4.60 -1.60
C LEU A 82 -1.27 -3.69 -2.56
N ALA A 83 -0.78 -2.47 -2.80
CA ALA A 83 -1.41 -1.55 -3.73
C ALA A 83 -1.40 -2.08 -5.18
N LYS A 84 -0.30 -2.70 -5.60
CA LYS A 84 -0.21 -3.37 -6.93
C LYS A 84 -1.22 -4.50 -7.05
N ILE A 85 -1.37 -5.34 -6.01
CA ILE A 85 -2.32 -6.45 -6.01
C ILE A 85 -3.74 -5.92 -6.03
N ASN A 86 -4.06 -4.87 -5.25
CA ASN A 86 -5.37 -4.23 -5.28
C ASN A 86 -5.73 -3.79 -6.71
N ILE A 87 -4.85 -3.03 -7.35
CA ILE A 87 -5.04 -2.56 -8.73
C ILE A 87 -5.24 -3.76 -9.68
N ALA A 88 -4.39 -4.78 -9.58
CA ALA A 88 -4.48 -5.96 -10.43
C ALA A 88 -5.78 -6.76 -10.21
N CYS A 89 -6.35 -6.74 -9.01
CA CYS A 89 -7.66 -7.33 -8.72
C CYS A 89 -8.81 -6.47 -9.29
N GLU A 90 -8.72 -5.15 -9.19
CA GLU A 90 -9.74 -4.22 -9.65
C GLU A 90 -9.85 -4.19 -11.18
N ASP A 91 -8.72 -4.12 -11.89
CA ASP A 91 -8.66 -4.08 -13.35
C ASP A 91 -8.62 -5.46 -14.02
N ASN A 92 -8.68 -6.54 -13.24
CA ASN A 92 -8.59 -7.95 -13.64
C ASN A 92 -7.24 -8.39 -14.24
N THR A 93 -6.20 -7.57 -14.22
CA THR A 93 -4.88 -7.98 -14.75
C THR A 93 -4.24 -9.10 -13.95
N ILE A 94 -4.66 -9.33 -12.70
CA ILE A 94 -4.25 -10.48 -11.91
C ILE A 94 -4.55 -11.81 -12.63
N ALA A 95 -5.62 -11.89 -13.40
CA ALA A 95 -5.99 -13.07 -14.18
C ALA A 95 -4.99 -13.38 -15.32
N GLU A 96 -4.22 -12.38 -15.73
CA GLU A 96 -3.24 -12.49 -16.80
C GLU A 96 -1.85 -12.92 -16.31
N MET A 97 -1.65 -13.00 -14.99
CA MET A 97 -0.38 -13.44 -14.42
C MET A 97 -0.08 -14.90 -14.79
N GLU A 98 1.07 -15.12 -15.42
CA GLU A 98 1.44 -16.42 -15.97
C GLU A 98 1.46 -17.55 -14.93
N ASN A 99 2.00 -17.27 -13.74
CA ASN A 99 2.04 -18.24 -12.65
C ASN A 99 0.64 -18.65 -12.16
N LEU A 100 -0.31 -17.72 -12.16
CA LEU A 100 -1.69 -17.99 -11.78
C LEU A 100 -2.40 -18.81 -12.86
N LYS A 101 -2.26 -18.41 -14.13
CA LYS A 101 -2.79 -19.14 -15.28
C LYS A 101 -2.29 -20.59 -15.31
N SER A 102 -0.99 -20.79 -15.17
CA SER A 102 -0.39 -22.13 -15.19
C SER A 102 -0.86 -23.01 -14.03
N SER A 103 -1.01 -22.44 -12.83
CA SER A 103 -1.51 -23.14 -11.66
C SER A 103 -2.98 -23.58 -11.85
N PHE A 104 -3.82 -22.70 -12.36
CA PHE A 104 -5.22 -23.00 -12.64
C PHE A 104 -5.36 -24.03 -13.79
N ALA A 105 -4.57 -23.88 -14.85
CA ALA A 105 -4.53 -24.82 -15.94
C ALA A 105 -4.11 -26.24 -15.49
N TYR A 106 -3.08 -26.29 -14.63
CA TYR A 106 -2.62 -27.56 -14.05
C TYR A 106 -3.71 -28.24 -13.21
N ALA A 107 -4.36 -27.51 -12.30
CA ALA A 107 -5.42 -28.05 -11.47
C ALA A 107 -6.56 -28.58 -12.31
N ARG A 108 -7.03 -27.84 -13.31
CA ARG A 108 -8.10 -28.24 -14.21
C ARG A 108 -7.73 -29.44 -15.07
N GLN A 109 -6.59 -29.43 -15.75
CA GLN A 109 -6.18 -30.48 -16.69
C GLN A 109 -5.91 -31.80 -15.99
N ASN A 110 -5.45 -31.77 -14.75
CA ASN A 110 -5.12 -32.95 -13.98
C ASN A 110 -6.19 -33.37 -12.97
N ASN A 111 -7.36 -32.70 -13.00
CA ASN A 111 -8.44 -32.92 -12.04
C ASN A 111 -7.93 -32.88 -10.58
N LYS A 112 -7.16 -31.84 -10.24
CA LYS A 112 -6.58 -31.67 -8.91
C LYS A 112 -7.25 -30.51 -8.17
N PRO A 113 -7.37 -30.63 -6.84
CA PRO A 113 -7.87 -29.52 -6.04
C PRO A 113 -6.92 -28.33 -6.07
N LEU A 114 -7.50 -27.14 -5.96
CA LEU A 114 -6.79 -25.90 -5.74
C LEU A 114 -6.84 -25.54 -4.26
N HIS A 115 -5.70 -25.24 -3.67
CA HIS A 115 -5.60 -24.80 -2.29
C HIS A 115 -5.14 -23.36 -2.23
N LEU A 116 -5.95 -22.47 -1.63
CA LEU A 116 -5.65 -21.08 -1.36
C LEU A 116 -5.30 -20.94 0.12
N ILE A 117 -4.12 -20.44 0.43
CA ILE A 117 -3.61 -20.34 1.81
C ILE A 117 -3.22 -18.90 2.10
N GLY A 118 -3.73 -18.32 3.18
CA GLY A 118 -3.35 -16.96 3.55
C GLY A 118 -4.12 -16.39 4.72
N LEU A 119 -3.71 -15.17 5.10
CA LEU A 119 -4.35 -14.37 6.12
C LEU A 119 -5.65 -13.78 5.58
N VAL A 120 -6.75 -13.97 6.30
CA VAL A 120 -8.09 -13.51 5.88
C VAL A 120 -8.57 -12.45 6.85
N SER A 121 -8.55 -11.20 6.40
CA SER A 121 -9.08 -10.02 7.10
C SER A 121 -9.26 -8.85 6.14
N ASP A 122 -9.81 -7.77 6.65
CA ASP A 122 -9.90 -6.47 5.98
C ASP A 122 -8.79 -5.48 6.41
N GLY A 123 -7.82 -5.94 7.20
CA GLY A 123 -6.76 -5.10 7.77
C GLY A 123 -5.93 -4.34 6.73
N GLY A 124 -5.67 -4.95 5.57
CA GLY A 124 -5.07 -4.25 4.43
C GLY A 124 -3.60 -3.83 4.63
N ILE A 125 -2.86 -4.55 5.45
CA ILE A 125 -1.42 -4.34 5.69
C ILE A 125 -0.63 -5.52 5.10
N HIS A 126 -0.83 -6.73 5.60
CA HIS A 126 -0.15 -7.93 5.13
C HIS A 126 -0.98 -8.72 4.12
N SER A 127 -2.29 -8.55 4.11
CA SER A 127 -3.22 -9.13 3.13
C SER A 127 -4.54 -8.36 3.11
N HIS A 128 -5.40 -8.71 2.16
CA HIS A 128 -6.79 -8.24 2.15
C HIS A 128 -7.70 -9.34 1.61
N GLN A 129 -8.82 -9.61 2.30
CA GLN A 129 -9.77 -10.68 1.94
C GLN A 129 -10.32 -10.56 0.51
N ASN A 130 -10.40 -9.36 -0.06
CA ASN A 130 -10.86 -9.16 -1.43
C ASN A 130 -9.94 -9.85 -2.45
N HIS A 131 -8.65 -10.01 -2.15
CA HIS A 131 -7.73 -10.78 -2.99
C HIS A 131 -8.12 -12.26 -3.03
N LEU A 132 -8.48 -12.83 -1.87
CA LEU A 132 -8.96 -14.20 -1.78
C LEU A 132 -10.26 -14.38 -2.56
N TYR A 133 -11.22 -13.46 -2.39
CA TYR A 133 -12.48 -13.49 -3.14
C TYR A 133 -12.25 -13.44 -4.65
N LYS A 134 -11.31 -12.60 -5.09
CA LYS A 134 -10.93 -12.53 -6.50
C LYS A 134 -10.33 -13.82 -7.01
N LEU A 135 -9.46 -14.48 -6.25
CA LEU A 135 -8.88 -15.77 -6.62
C LEU A 135 -9.95 -16.88 -6.68
N CYS A 136 -10.92 -16.89 -5.76
CA CYS A 136 -12.05 -17.83 -5.79
C CYS A 136 -12.94 -17.58 -7.03
N GLU A 137 -13.23 -16.33 -7.36
CA GLU A 137 -13.98 -15.97 -8.58
C GLU A 137 -13.26 -16.47 -9.84
N LEU A 138 -11.96 -16.26 -9.91
CA LEU A 138 -11.16 -16.73 -11.05
C LEU A 138 -11.10 -18.25 -11.14
N ALA A 139 -10.98 -18.95 -10.02
CA ALA A 139 -11.02 -20.41 -9.98
C ALA A 139 -12.36 -20.96 -10.49
N GLN A 140 -13.48 -20.32 -10.08
CA GLN A 140 -14.82 -20.65 -10.57
C GLN A 140 -14.93 -20.44 -12.09
N LYS A 141 -14.45 -19.30 -12.60
CA LYS A 141 -14.45 -19.01 -14.05
C LYS A 141 -13.61 -20.02 -14.86
N GLN A 142 -12.60 -20.60 -14.25
CA GLN A 142 -11.76 -21.66 -14.85
C GLN A 142 -12.35 -23.07 -14.68
N ALA A 143 -13.56 -23.19 -14.12
CA ALA A 143 -14.24 -24.46 -13.86
C ALA A 143 -13.41 -25.45 -13.02
N ILE A 144 -12.73 -24.95 -11.99
CA ILE A 144 -12.03 -25.79 -11.02
C ILE A 144 -13.06 -26.25 -10.00
N GLU A 145 -13.35 -27.55 -9.93
CA GLU A 145 -14.43 -28.10 -9.11
C GLU A 145 -14.14 -28.05 -7.61
N ASN A 146 -12.90 -28.30 -7.23
CA ASN A 146 -12.49 -28.42 -5.84
C ASN A 146 -11.52 -27.29 -5.45
N VAL A 147 -12.03 -26.31 -4.73
CA VAL A 147 -11.23 -25.19 -4.19
C VAL A 147 -11.31 -25.23 -2.67
N PHE A 148 -10.17 -25.28 -2.01
CA PHE A 148 -10.05 -25.27 -0.56
C PHE A 148 -9.34 -24.01 -0.09
N VAL A 149 -9.93 -23.34 0.89
CA VAL A 149 -9.34 -22.15 1.52
C VAL A 149 -8.80 -22.55 2.90
N HIS A 150 -7.51 -22.33 3.12
CA HIS A 150 -6.84 -22.48 4.40
C HIS A 150 -6.68 -21.08 5.02
N ALA A 151 -7.71 -20.64 5.72
CA ALA A 151 -7.77 -19.31 6.28
C ALA A 151 -6.98 -19.22 7.59
N PHE A 152 -6.00 -18.30 7.66
CA PHE A 152 -5.43 -17.85 8.91
C PHE A 152 -6.20 -16.61 9.38
N THR A 153 -6.67 -16.63 10.62
CA THR A 153 -7.35 -15.47 11.21
C THR A 153 -6.32 -14.40 11.59
N ASP A 154 -6.71 -13.15 11.36
CA ASP A 154 -5.93 -12.00 11.78
C ASP A 154 -6.35 -11.55 13.18
N GLY A 155 -5.45 -10.94 13.88
CA GLY A 155 -5.71 -10.37 15.21
C GLY A 155 -4.68 -9.28 15.54
N ARG A 156 -3.90 -8.87 14.52
CA ARG A 156 -2.87 -7.84 14.62
C ARG A 156 -3.24 -6.59 13.82
N ASP A 157 -3.64 -6.77 12.56
CA ASP A 157 -3.95 -5.68 11.64
C ASP A 157 -5.45 -5.30 11.69
N CYS A 158 -6.25 -6.14 12.37
CA CYS A 158 -7.66 -5.90 12.70
C CYS A 158 -7.95 -6.32 14.14
N ASP A 159 -9.17 -6.07 14.64
CA ASP A 159 -9.57 -6.45 16.00
C ASP A 159 -9.35 -7.95 16.25
N PRO A 160 -8.69 -8.35 17.35
CA PRO A 160 -8.39 -9.75 17.66
C PRO A 160 -9.61 -10.66 17.72
N LYS A 161 -10.82 -10.12 17.91
CA LYS A 161 -12.07 -10.88 17.97
C LYS A 161 -12.88 -10.83 16.67
N SER A 162 -12.41 -10.14 15.64
CA SER A 162 -13.14 -9.97 14.37
C SER A 162 -13.06 -11.18 13.43
N GLY A 163 -12.10 -12.10 13.63
CA GLY A 163 -11.83 -13.22 12.72
C GLY A 163 -13.06 -14.05 12.33
N ARG A 164 -14.01 -14.24 13.25
CA ARG A 164 -15.27 -14.96 12.95
C ARG A 164 -16.12 -14.24 11.88
N GLY A 165 -15.98 -12.92 11.76
CA GLY A 165 -16.75 -12.13 10.79
C GLY A 165 -16.18 -12.20 9.37
N PHE A 166 -14.95 -12.70 9.21
CA PHE A 166 -14.28 -12.81 7.92
C PHE A 166 -14.34 -14.23 7.32
N ILE A 167 -14.76 -15.22 8.10
CA ILE A 167 -14.93 -16.62 7.73
C ILE A 167 -16.42 -16.97 7.69
#